data_40902574a7ff400eb194c155de49d793
#
_entry.id   40902574a7ff400eb194c155de49d793
#
_cell.length_a   1.000
_cell.length_b   1.000
_cell.length_c   1.000
_cell.angle_alpha   90.00
_cell.angle_beta   90.00
_cell.angle_gamma   90.00
#
_symmetry.space_group_name_H-M   'P 1'
#
loop_
_entity.id
_entity.type
_entity.pdbx_description
1 polymer ?
#
loop_
_entity_poly.entity_id
_entity_poly.type
_entity_poly.pdbx_seq_one_letter_code
_entity_poly.pdbx_strand_id
1 'polypeptide(L)'
;HNTLTKFMNVQINIDTASCIRCGKCVKVCPAWIMTQAKPGDPIGLRNIDSCIVCGHCAAVCPSGSVRHSSFPPDKIHPIDRNGLPSPEQVLLLCKARRSNRALSDRPVPQEAIDRILEAAHRAPTASNRQEVSFTVITDPAILDKIIRFTLDTFAGIARKLENPLVKPILKRLRPEFYNYLPAFKRLIAEYDKGNDLILREAKTLLLIHTPYANRFGAADANLAYQNGSLMAESLGVS
;
A
#
# COMPACT_ATOMS: atom_id res chain seq x y z
N HIS A 1 -14.17 -6.61 -0.15
CA HIS A 1 -14.27 -7.23 -1.46
C HIS A 1 -13.45 -8.53 -1.47
N ASN A 2 -14.13 -9.62 -1.83
CA ASN A 2 -13.56 -10.97 -1.77
C ASN A 2 -12.53 -11.12 -2.91
N THR A 3 -11.24 -11.25 -2.61
CA THR A 3 -10.13 -11.31 -3.58
C THR A 3 -10.27 -12.50 -4.54
N LEU A 4 -10.94 -13.57 -4.11
CA LEU A 4 -11.19 -14.75 -4.92
C LEU A 4 -12.13 -14.46 -6.12
N THR A 5 -13.05 -13.49 -6.00
CA THR A 5 -13.96 -13.12 -7.09
C THR A 5 -13.30 -12.30 -8.19
N LYS A 6 -12.15 -11.67 -7.92
CA LYS A 6 -11.43 -10.83 -8.90
C LYS A 6 -10.87 -11.66 -10.07
N PHE A 7 -10.52 -12.91 -9.83
CA PHE A 7 -9.89 -13.79 -10.82
C PHE A 7 -10.88 -14.77 -11.48
N MET A 8 -12.15 -14.76 -11.06
CA MET A 8 -13.18 -15.61 -11.65
C MET A 8 -13.76 -14.96 -12.90
N ASN A 9 -13.77 -15.73 -14.01
CA ASN A 9 -14.35 -15.35 -15.31
C ASN A 9 -13.64 -14.24 -16.09
N VAL A 10 -12.30 -14.19 -16.04
CA VAL A 10 -11.54 -13.33 -16.96
C VAL A 10 -11.70 -13.85 -18.38
N GLN A 11 -12.16 -12.98 -19.29
CA GLN A 11 -12.20 -13.24 -20.71
C GLN A 11 -11.13 -12.40 -21.41
N ILE A 12 -10.32 -13.05 -22.23
CA ILE A 12 -9.30 -12.40 -23.05
C ILE A 12 -9.52 -12.85 -24.49
N ASN A 13 -9.49 -11.88 -25.40
CA ASN A 13 -9.58 -12.14 -26.84
C ASN A 13 -8.56 -11.27 -27.58
N ILE A 14 -8.04 -11.79 -28.67
CA ILE A 14 -7.18 -11.06 -29.60
C ILE A 14 -7.97 -10.74 -30.86
N ASP A 15 -8.21 -9.47 -31.10
CA ASP A 15 -8.80 -9.02 -32.34
C ASP A 15 -7.79 -9.24 -33.48
N THR A 16 -8.00 -10.32 -34.25
CA THR A 16 -7.08 -10.75 -35.31
C THR A 16 -7.04 -9.79 -36.48
N ALA A 17 -8.10 -8.99 -36.70
CA ALA A 17 -8.18 -8.00 -37.78
C ALA A 17 -7.26 -6.81 -37.53
N SER A 18 -7.15 -6.36 -36.26
CA SER A 18 -6.29 -5.24 -35.89
C SER A 18 -4.91 -5.65 -35.33
N CYS A 19 -4.70 -6.95 -35.06
CA CYS A 19 -3.46 -7.46 -34.47
C CYS A 19 -2.29 -7.45 -35.48
N ILE A 20 -1.29 -6.63 -35.19
CA ILE A 20 -0.05 -6.55 -36.00
C ILE A 20 1.00 -7.63 -35.63
N ARG A 21 0.68 -8.58 -34.79
CA ARG A 21 1.49 -9.77 -34.44
C ARG A 21 2.89 -9.42 -33.90
N CYS A 22 3.05 -8.29 -33.22
CA CYS A 22 4.35 -7.77 -32.75
C CYS A 22 4.92 -8.50 -31.52
N GLY A 23 4.17 -9.40 -30.88
CA GLY A 23 4.61 -10.20 -29.73
C GLY A 23 4.81 -9.41 -28.41
N LYS A 24 4.52 -8.11 -28.35
CA LYS A 24 4.71 -7.31 -27.12
C LYS A 24 3.91 -7.86 -25.93
N CYS A 25 2.66 -8.26 -26.16
CA CYS A 25 1.80 -8.86 -25.13
C CYS A 25 2.35 -10.19 -24.60
N VAL A 26 3.06 -10.95 -25.42
CA VAL A 26 3.75 -12.19 -25.01
C VAL A 26 4.90 -11.88 -24.07
N LYS A 27 5.72 -10.88 -24.40
CA LYS A 27 6.90 -10.50 -23.60
C LYS A 27 6.54 -9.98 -22.21
N VAL A 28 5.42 -9.29 -22.06
CA VAL A 28 5.06 -8.64 -20.77
C VAL A 28 4.17 -9.50 -19.87
N CYS A 29 3.68 -10.64 -20.34
CA CYS A 29 2.76 -11.48 -19.56
C CYS A 29 3.51 -12.32 -18.51
N PRO A 30 3.44 -11.99 -17.21
CA PRO A 30 4.16 -12.74 -16.18
C PRO A 30 3.56 -14.14 -15.92
N ALA A 31 2.31 -14.36 -16.34
CA ALA A 31 1.62 -15.66 -16.23
C ALA A 31 1.68 -16.49 -17.53
N TRP A 32 2.41 -16.01 -18.54
CA TRP A 32 2.60 -16.67 -19.85
C TRP A 32 1.31 -17.13 -20.54
N ILE A 33 0.26 -16.34 -20.39
CA ILE A 33 -1.04 -16.62 -21.02
C ILE A 33 -0.98 -16.37 -22.53
N MET A 34 -0.29 -15.31 -22.93
CA MET A 34 -0.08 -14.98 -24.34
C MET A 34 1.04 -15.83 -24.92
N THR A 35 0.81 -16.42 -26.08
CA THR A 35 1.78 -17.28 -26.79
C THR A 35 1.97 -16.84 -28.23
N GLN A 36 3.12 -17.11 -28.80
CA GLN A 36 3.44 -16.92 -30.21
C GLN A 36 4.50 -17.96 -30.59
N ALA A 37 4.26 -18.79 -31.61
CA ALA A 37 5.17 -19.89 -31.95
C ALA A 37 6.48 -19.36 -32.55
N LYS A 38 6.38 -18.36 -33.45
CA LYS A 38 7.52 -17.66 -34.06
C LYS A 38 7.16 -16.16 -34.16
N PRO A 39 8.16 -15.27 -34.22
CA PRO A 39 7.90 -13.87 -34.50
C PRO A 39 7.06 -13.67 -35.76
N GLY A 40 5.96 -12.89 -35.65
CA GLY A 40 5.03 -12.67 -36.76
C GLY A 40 3.85 -13.65 -36.83
N ASP A 41 3.90 -14.78 -36.13
CA ASP A 41 2.77 -15.70 -36.03
C ASP A 41 1.59 -15.09 -35.26
N PRO A 42 0.36 -15.62 -35.44
CA PRO A 42 -0.78 -15.24 -34.66
C PRO A 42 -0.54 -15.40 -33.14
N ILE A 43 -1.11 -14.47 -32.35
CA ILE A 43 -1.06 -14.56 -30.89
C ILE A 43 -2.09 -15.60 -30.44
N GLY A 44 -1.62 -16.61 -29.73
CA GLY A 44 -2.47 -17.59 -29.05
C GLY A 44 -2.66 -17.29 -27.58
N LEU A 45 -3.63 -17.97 -26.97
CA LEU A 45 -3.96 -17.88 -25.55
C LEU A 45 -3.90 -19.28 -24.92
N ARG A 46 -3.40 -19.35 -23.68
CA ARG A 46 -3.39 -20.59 -22.88
C ARG A 46 -3.60 -20.27 -21.40
N ASN A 47 -4.15 -21.20 -20.65
CA ASN A 47 -4.28 -21.13 -19.19
C ASN A 47 -4.83 -19.77 -18.69
N ILE A 48 -5.92 -19.26 -19.30
CA ILE A 48 -6.49 -17.95 -19.01
C ILE A 48 -6.83 -17.81 -17.52
N ASP A 49 -7.21 -18.90 -16.86
CA ASP A 49 -7.51 -18.95 -15.42
C ASP A 49 -6.32 -18.55 -14.53
N SER A 50 -5.10 -18.59 -15.07
CA SER A 50 -3.89 -18.12 -14.39
C SER A 50 -3.66 -16.61 -14.50
N CYS A 51 -4.62 -15.86 -15.11
CA CYS A 51 -4.49 -14.42 -15.27
C CYS A 51 -4.52 -13.68 -13.92
N ILE A 52 -3.45 -12.93 -13.63
CA ILE A 52 -3.38 -12.08 -12.44
C ILE A 52 -4.01 -10.69 -12.62
N VAL A 53 -4.71 -10.47 -13.72
CA VAL A 53 -5.42 -9.22 -14.03
C VAL A 53 -4.53 -7.97 -13.90
N CYS A 54 -3.28 -8.05 -14.35
CA CYS A 54 -2.32 -6.94 -14.25
C CYS A 54 -2.44 -5.88 -15.37
N GLY A 55 -3.18 -6.17 -16.44
CA GLY A 55 -3.41 -5.24 -17.56
C GLY A 55 -2.24 -4.98 -18.50
N HIS A 56 -1.03 -5.51 -18.25
CA HIS A 56 0.15 -5.21 -19.07
C HIS A 56 -0.04 -5.53 -20.54
N CYS A 57 -0.72 -6.65 -20.87
CA CYS A 57 -0.96 -7.05 -22.25
C CYS A 57 -1.84 -6.04 -23.01
N ALA A 58 -2.85 -5.48 -22.35
CA ALA A 58 -3.71 -4.44 -22.93
C ALA A 58 -2.95 -3.10 -23.05
N ALA A 59 -2.23 -2.72 -22.00
CA ALA A 59 -1.50 -1.44 -21.94
C ALA A 59 -0.35 -1.35 -22.97
N VAL A 60 0.32 -2.47 -23.30
CA VAL A 60 1.46 -2.49 -24.24
C VAL A 60 1.04 -2.63 -25.69
N CYS A 61 -0.23 -2.94 -25.95
CA CYS A 61 -0.71 -3.22 -27.30
C CYS A 61 -0.87 -1.94 -28.13
N PRO A 62 -0.05 -1.69 -29.17
CA PRO A 62 -0.09 -0.43 -29.91
C PRO A 62 -1.33 -0.30 -30.79
N SER A 63 -1.94 -1.42 -31.17
CA SER A 63 -3.15 -1.45 -31.99
C SER A 63 -4.44 -1.69 -31.19
N GLY A 64 -4.33 -1.78 -29.85
CA GLY A 64 -5.49 -2.04 -28.99
C GLY A 64 -6.19 -3.38 -29.25
N SER A 65 -5.50 -4.33 -29.91
CA SER A 65 -6.11 -5.62 -30.30
C SER A 65 -6.34 -6.59 -29.16
N VAL A 66 -5.72 -6.37 -27.99
CA VAL A 66 -5.95 -7.19 -26.79
C VAL A 66 -7.22 -6.72 -26.10
N ARG A 67 -8.29 -7.53 -26.18
CA ARG A 67 -9.54 -7.31 -25.48
C ARG A 67 -9.54 -8.09 -24.17
N HIS A 68 -9.67 -7.42 -23.04
CA HIS A 68 -9.65 -8.02 -21.71
C HIS A 68 -10.86 -7.54 -20.92
N SER A 69 -11.68 -8.47 -20.38
CA SER A 69 -12.94 -8.13 -19.71
C SER A 69 -12.79 -7.16 -18.53
N SER A 70 -11.65 -7.20 -17.83
CA SER A 70 -11.37 -6.29 -16.71
C SER A 70 -10.84 -4.91 -17.14
N PHE A 71 -10.45 -4.75 -18.41
CA PHE A 71 -9.87 -3.54 -18.97
C PHE A 71 -10.58 -3.17 -20.28
N PRO A 72 -11.87 -2.78 -20.21
CA PRO A 72 -12.56 -2.25 -21.39
C PRO A 72 -11.91 -0.91 -21.82
N PRO A 73 -12.09 -0.48 -23.08
CA PRO A 73 -11.39 0.69 -23.64
C PRO A 73 -11.54 1.97 -22.83
N ASP A 74 -12.66 2.17 -22.17
CA ASP A 74 -12.94 3.33 -21.29
C ASP A 74 -12.14 3.34 -19.99
N LYS A 75 -11.53 2.21 -19.62
CA LYS A 75 -10.62 2.09 -18.46
C LYS A 75 -9.14 2.13 -18.82
N ILE A 76 -8.82 2.28 -20.12
CA ILE A 76 -7.44 2.35 -20.60
C ILE A 76 -7.15 3.81 -20.98
N HIS A 77 -6.38 4.49 -20.14
CA HIS A 77 -6.03 5.87 -20.36
C HIS A 77 -4.54 6.02 -20.73
N PRO A 78 -4.20 6.74 -21.81
CA PRO A 78 -2.80 7.05 -22.12
C PRO A 78 -2.19 7.92 -21.02
N ILE A 79 -0.94 7.67 -20.69
CA ILE A 79 -0.18 8.52 -19.76
C ILE A 79 0.45 9.65 -20.59
N ASP A 80 0.13 10.89 -20.24
CA ASP A 80 0.87 12.05 -20.75
C ASP A 80 2.27 12.08 -20.14
N ARG A 81 3.25 11.67 -20.92
CA ARG A 81 4.65 11.63 -20.49
C ARG A 81 5.27 13.01 -20.30
N ASN A 82 4.72 14.04 -20.96
CA ASN A 82 5.20 15.42 -20.81
C ASN A 82 4.77 16.02 -19.47
N GLY A 83 3.70 15.51 -18.87
CA GLY A 83 3.23 15.88 -17.53
C GLY A 83 3.98 15.19 -16.39
N LEU A 84 4.95 14.31 -16.67
CA LEU A 84 5.73 13.67 -15.62
C LEU A 84 6.72 14.67 -14.99
N PRO A 85 6.93 14.60 -13.66
CA PRO A 85 7.93 15.43 -12.97
C PRO A 85 9.34 15.12 -13.47
N SER A 86 10.24 16.11 -13.44
CA SER A 86 11.65 15.89 -13.76
C SER A 86 12.32 14.99 -12.70
N PRO A 87 13.44 14.34 -13.03
CA PRO A 87 14.22 13.57 -12.04
C PRO A 87 14.59 14.39 -10.79
N GLU A 88 14.90 15.67 -10.97
CA GLU A 88 15.25 16.59 -9.88
C GLU A 88 14.05 16.86 -8.98
N GLN A 89 12.86 17.03 -9.55
CA GLN A 89 11.61 17.22 -8.79
C GLN A 89 11.26 15.98 -7.97
N VAL A 90 11.39 14.79 -8.56
CA VAL A 90 11.18 13.52 -7.82
C VAL A 90 12.19 13.38 -6.69
N LEU A 91 13.47 13.65 -6.95
CA LEU A 91 14.52 13.58 -5.93
C LEU A 91 14.31 14.61 -4.81
N LEU A 92 13.87 15.82 -5.15
CA LEU A 92 13.55 16.86 -4.18
C LEU A 92 12.42 16.40 -3.25
N LEU A 93 11.33 15.86 -3.79
CA LEU A 93 10.21 15.32 -3.01
C LEU A 93 10.68 14.20 -2.07
N CYS A 94 11.50 13.27 -2.55
CA CYS A 94 12.07 12.22 -1.71
C CYS A 94 12.95 12.78 -0.58
N LYS A 95 13.70 13.87 -0.82
CA LYS A 95 14.53 14.54 0.17
C LYS A 95 13.70 15.37 1.16
N ALA A 96 12.61 15.97 0.74
CA ALA A 96 11.73 16.80 1.56
C ALA A 96 10.98 15.96 2.59
N ARG A 97 10.41 14.83 2.16
CA ARG A 97 9.59 13.98 3.03
C ARG A 97 10.35 13.55 4.29
N ARG A 98 9.77 13.80 5.44
CA ARG A 98 10.27 13.44 6.77
C ARG A 98 9.17 12.76 7.59
N SER A 99 9.58 12.04 8.65
CA SER A 99 8.67 11.62 9.71
C SER A 99 8.38 12.82 10.59
N ASN A 100 7.40 13.63 10.19
CA ASN A 100 6.99 14.80 10.96
C ASN A 100 6.40 14.38 12.31
N ARG A 101 6.70 15.15 13.35
CA ARG A 101 6.23 14.92 14.72
C ARG A 101 5.69 16.18 15.38
N ALA A 102 5.61 17.27 14.62
CA ALA A 102 5.02 18.54 15.03
C ALA A 102 3.80 18.79 14.14
N LEU A 103 2.69 18.13 14.49
CA LEU A 103 1.45 18.22 13.73
C LEU A 103 0.66 19.46 14.18
N SER A 104 -0.08 20.06 13.26
CA SER A 104 -0.99 21.17 13.55
C SER A 104 -2.36 20.63 13.98
N ASP A 105 -3.15 21.48 14.63
CA ASP A 105 -4.52 21.20 15.04
C ASP A 105 -5.55 21.34 13.89
N ARG A 106 -5.07 21.70 12.69
CA ARG A 106 -5.93 21.86 11.50
C ARG A 106 -6.41 20.50 10.99
N PRO A 107 -7.70 20.36 10.66
CA PRO A 107 -8.21 19.15 10.03
C PRO A 107 -7.60 18.99 8.62
N VAL A 108 -7.36 17.75 8.22
CA VAL A 108 -6.91 17.43 6.86
C VAL A 108 -8.10 17.53 5.91
N PRO A 109 -8.02 18.33 4.83
CA PRO A 109 -9.10 18.42 3.84
C PRO A 109 -9.41 17.06 3.19
N GLN A 110 -10.69 16.77 2.95
CA GLN A 110 -11.11 15.50 2.34
C GLN A 110 -10.43 15.25 0.98
N GLU A 111 -10.30 16.29 0.16
CA GLU A 111 -9.62 16.20 -1.13
C GLU A 111 -8.15 15.74 -0.98
N ALA A 112 -7.45 16.21 0.05
CA ALA A 112 -6.08 15.78 0.31
C ALA A 112 -6.05 14.29 0.74
N ILE A 113 -6.99 13.87 1.59
CA ILE A 113 -7.14 12.46 1.99
C ILE A 113 -7.36 11.59 0.75
N ASP A 114 -8.28 11.98 -0.13
CA ASP A 114 -8.62 11.22 -1.34
C ASP A 114 -7.41 11.08 -2.29
N ARG A 115 -6.62 12.13 -2.48
CA ARG A 115 -5.39 12.10 -3.27
C ARG A 115 -4.32 11.21 -2.65
N ILE A 116 -4.17 11.26 -1.32
CA ILE A 116 -3.23 10.39 -0.59
C ILE A 116 -3.65 8.92 -0.76
N LEU A 117 -4.94 8.61 -0.61
CA LEU A 117 -5.47 7.27 -0.80
C LEU A 117 -5.29 6.78 -2.23
N GLU A 118 -5.55 7.64 -3.23
CA GLU A 118 -5.33 7.29 -4.62
C GLU A 118 -3.86 6.95 -4.88
N ALA A 119 -2.92 7.79 -4.45
CA ALA A 119 -1.50 7.54 -4.61
C ALA A 119 -1.07 6.24 -3.91
N ALA A 120 -1.53 6.02 -2.69
CA ALA A 120 -1.27 4.80 -1.93
C ALA A 120 -1.80 3.55 -2.65
N HIS A 121 -3.02 3.64 -3.22
CA HIS A 121 -3.64 2.53 -3.95
C HIS A 121 -2.95 2.20 -5.28
N ARG A 122 -2.18 3.13 -5.86
CA ARG A 122 -1.37 2.91 -7.07
C ARG A 122 -0.09 2.12 -6.81
N ALA A 123 0.25 1.84 -5.57
CA ALA A 123 1.41 1.03 -5.25
C ALA A 123 1.30 -0.39 -5.84
N PRO A 124 2.40 -0.95 -6.37
CA PRO A 124 2.39 -2.32 -6.84
C PRO A 124 2.19 -3.29 -5.67
N THR A 125 1.54 -4.43 -5.96
CA THR A 125 1.35 -5.50 -4.99
C THR A 125 1.84 -6.83 -5.56
N ALA A 126 2.33 -7.72 -4.70
CA ALA A 126 2.82 -9.03 -5.13
C ALA A 126 1.73 -9.78 -5.91
N SER A 127 2.08 -10.27 -7.10
CA SER A 127 1.16 -10.95 -8.03
C SER A 127 -0.12 -10.14 -8.33
N ASN A 128 -0.05 -8.82 -8.27
CA ASN A 128 -1.19 -7.92 -8.47
C ASN A 128 -2.42 -8.26 -7.59
N ARG A 129 -2.20 -8.72 -6.35
CA ARG A 129 -3.28 -9.13 -5.44
C ARG A 129 -4.21 -7.98 -5.06
N GLN A 130 -3.66 -6.76 -4.92
CA GLN A 130 -4.41 -5.56 -4.54
C GLN A 130 -5.22 -5.75 -3.24
N GLU A 131 -4.61 -6.42 -2.27
CA GLU A 131 -5.21 -6.74 -0.97
C GLU A 131 -4.86 -5.72 0.11
N VAL A 132 -4.30 -4.58 -0.26
CA VAL A 132 -4.06 -3.46 0.67
C VAL A 132 -5.36 -2.68 0.82
N SER A 133 -5.78 -2.50 2.07
CA SER A 133 -6.99 -1.76 2.44
C SER A 133 -6.62 -0.58 3.33
N PHE A 134 -7.47 0.43 3.34
CA PHE A 134 -7.25 1.68 4.05
C PHE A 134 -8.45 1.98 4.95
N THR A 135 -8.18 2.42 6.18
CA THR A 135 -9.20 2.93 7.09
C THR A 135 -8.78 4.31 7.54
N VAL A 136 -9.60 5.31 7.24
CA VAL A 136 -9.39 6.71 7.67
C VAL A 136 -10.20 6.95 8.93
N ILE A 137 -9.56 7.49 9.96
CA ILE A 137 -10.16 7.79 11.25
C ILE A 137 -9.94 9.26 11.54
N THR A 138 -11.03 10.01 11.65
CA THR A 138 -11.05 11.45 11.95
C THR A 138 -11.87 11.78 13.21
N ASP A 139 -12.59 10.79 13.76
CA ASP A 139 -13.38 10.94 14.97
C ASP A 139 -12.45 11.05 16.19
N PRO A 140 -12.45 12.20 16.91
CA PRO A 140 -11.59 12.41 18.08
C PRO A 140 -11.81 11.35 19.19
N ALA A 141 -13.03 10.87 19.37
CA ALA A 141 -13.34 9.86 20.38
C ALA A 141 -12.73 8.49 20.04
N ILE A 142 -12.65 8.17 18.74
CA ILE A 142 -11.98 6.94 18.28
C ILE A 142 -10.47 7.10 18.39
N LEU A 143 -9.92 8.26 18.02
CA LEU A 143 -8.48 8.54 18.17
C LEU A 143 -8.05 8.42 19.63
N ASP A 144 -8.80 9.01 20.58
CA ASP A 144 -8.53 8.88 22.01
C ASP A 144 -8.57 7.42 22.50
N LYS A 145 -9.56 6.63 22.05
CA LYS A 145 -9.62 5.20 22.36
C LYS A 145 -8.38 4.43 21.86
N ILE A 146 -7.87 4.77 20.69
CA ILE A 146 -6.65 4.14 20.13
C ILE A 146 -5.44 4.49 20.99
N ILE A 147 -5.31 5.76 21.41
CA ILE A 147 -4.23 6.20 22.29
C ILE A 147 -4.29 5.42 23.61
N ARG A 148 -5.44 5.40 24.29
CA ARG A 148 -5.63 4.70 25.58
C ARG A 148 -5.35 3.20 25.45
N PHE A 149 -5.90 2.54 24.44
CA PHE A 149 -5.66 1.13 24.20
C PHE A 149 -4.15 0.82 24.00
N THR A 150 -3.45 1.71 23.30
CA THR A 150 -2.00 1.57 23.07
C THR A 150 -1.23 1.73 24.37
N LEU A 151 -1.56 2.73 25.19
CA LEU A 151 -0.93 2.97 26.49
C LEU A 151 -1.22 1.83 27.47
N ASP A 152 -2.45 1.34 27.54
CA ASP A 152 -2.82 0.19 28.39
C ASP A 152 -2.06 -1.07 28.01
N THR A 153 -1.88 -1.28 26.70
CA THR A 153 -1.08 -2.39 26.18
C THR A 153 0.36 -2.27 26.62
N PHE A 154 0.99 -1.10 26.47
CA PHE A 154 2.37 -0.86 26.92
C PHE A 154 2.53 -0.96 28.42
N ALA A 155 1.56 -0.47 29.21
CA ALA A 155 1.54 -0.62 30.66
C ALA A 155 1.43 -2.08 31.07
N GLY A 156 0.61 -2.88 30.38
CA GLY A 156 0.50 -4.31 30.59
C GLY A 156 1.82 -5.07 30.31
N ILE A 157 2.48 -4.71 29.22
CA ILE A 157 3.81 -5.27 28.88
C ILE A 157 4.84 -4.86 29.93
N ALA A 158 4.90 -3.60 30.28
CA ALA A 158 5.85 -3.09 31.27
C ALA A 158 5.68 -3.82 32.62
N ARG A 159 4.45 -3.97 33.10
CA ARG A 159 4.15 -4.73 34.34
C ARG A 159 4.64 -6.18 34.27
N LYS A 160 4.43 -6.86 33.13
CA LYS A 160 4.93 -8.25 32.94
C LYS A 160 6.45 -8.31 32.96
N LEU A 161 7.14 -7.38 32.26
CA LEU A 161 8.60 -7.32 32.21
C LEU A 161 9.23 -7.00 33.58
N GLU A 162 8.55 -6.22 34.42
CA GLU A 162 9.02 -5.85 35.76
C GLU A 162 8.59 -6.80 36.87
N ASN A 163 7.76 -7.80 36.58
CA ASN A 163 7.34 -8.79 37.55
C ASN A 163 8.58 -9.50 38.17
N PRO A 164 8.73 -9.50 39.49
CA PRO A 164 9.92 -10.08 40.18
C PRO A 164 10.20 -11.53 39.82
N LEU A 165 9.18 -12.33 39.54
CA LEU A 165 9.30 -13.73 39.17
C LEU A 165 9.71 -13.93 37.69
N VAL A 166 9.27 -13.03 36.81
CA VAL A 166 9.48 -13.13 35.36
C VAL A 166 10.79 -12.46 34.95
N LYS A 167 11.10 -11.32 35.54
CA LYS A 167 12.24 -10.47 35.21
C LYS A 167 13.58 -11.18 35.10
N PRO A 168 14.03 -11.97 36.11
CA PRO A 168 15.34 -12.61 36.05
C PRO A 168 15.46 -13.65 34.94
N ILE A 169 14.38 -14.38 34.67
CA ILE A 169 14.31 -15.40 33.63
C ILE A 169 14.27 -14.75 32.25
N LEU A 170 13.34 -13.80 32.04
CA LEU A 170 13.12 -13.20 30.74
C LEU A 170 14.29 -12.29 30.35
N LYS A 171 14.90 -11.56 31.29
CA LYS A 171 16.08 -10.73 31.02
C LYS A 171 17.30 -11.56 30.57
N ARG A 172 17.37 -12.81 31.02
CA ARG A 172 18.44 -13.75 30.60
C ARG A 172 18.15 -14.35 29.22
N LEU A 173 16.90 -14.72 28.95
CA LEU A 173 16.51 -15.42 27.71
C LEU A 173 16.22 -14.46 26.54
N ARG A 174 15.68 -13.27 26.83
CA ARG A 174 15.24 -12.28 25.86
C ARG A 174 15.54 -10.85 26.32
N PRO A 175 16.83 -10.50 26.49
CA PRO A 175 17.23 -9.16 26.98
C PRO A 175 16.74 -8.02 26.09
N GLU A 176 16.53 -8.28 24.80
CA GLU A 176 16.08 -7.30 23.81
C GLU A 176 14.73 -6.65 24.17
N PHE A 177 13.84 -7.34 24.86
CA PHE A 177 12.54 -6.77 25.27
C PHE A 177 12.69 -5.62 26.27
N TYR A 178 13.76 -5.61 27.07
CA TYR A 178 14.01 -4.58 28.06
C TYR A 178 14.50 -3.27 27.44
N ASN A 179 14.97 -3.28 26.20
CA ASN A 179 15.40 -2.07 25.48
C ASN A 179 14.22 -1.10 25.24
N TYR A 180 12.99 -1.62 25.16
CA TYR A 180 11.79 -0.82 24.92
C TYR A 180 11.12 -0.33 26.19
N LEU A 181 11.44 -0.91 27.34
CA LEU A 181 10.79 -0.61 28.63
C LEU A 181 10.89 0.88 29.05
N PRO A 182 12.03 1.57 28.89
CA PRO A 182 12.11 2.99 29.17
C PRO A 182 11.21 3.82 28.26
N ALA A 183 11.08 3.45 26.99
CA ALA A 183 10.20 4.13 26.03
C ALA A 183 8.72 3.97 26.43
N PHE A 184 8.27 2.76 26.80
CA PHE A 184 6.90 2.53 27.25
C PHE A 184 6.55 3.36 28.49
N LYS A 185 7.44 3.39 29.49
CA LYS A 185 7.26 4.21 30.70
C LYS A 185 7.17 5.70 30.37
N ARG A 186 8.03 6.17 29.47
CA ARG A 186 8.02 7.56 29.04
C ARG A 186 6.70 7.94 28.35
N LEU A 187 6.18 7.10 27.45
CA LEU A 187 4.93 7.35 26.75
C LEU A 187 3.76 7.50 27.73
N ILE A 188 3.69 6.62 28.72
CA ILE A 188 2.66 6.67 29.78
C ILE A 188 2.82 7.95 30.61
N ALA A 189 4.02 8.23 31.10
CA ALA A 189 4.29 9.39 31.96
C ALA A 189 4.04 10.74 31.24
N GLU A 190 4.31 10.83 29.95
CA GLU A 190 4.01 12.02 29.16
C GLU A 190 2.51 12.19 28.94
N TYR A 191 1.78 11.11 28.68
CA TYR A 191 0.33 11.17 28.55
C TYR A 191 -0.36 11.63 29.83
N ASP A 192 0.12 11.17 31.00
CA ASP A 192 -0.37 11.62 32.31
C ASP A 192 -0.16 13.14 32.54
N LYS A 193 0.79 13.76 31.83
CA LYS A 193 1.03 15.22 31.83
C LYS A 193 0.22 15.97 30.76
N GLY A 194 -0.58 15.25 29.96
CA GLY A 194 -1.35 15.82 28.86
C GLY A 194 -0.63 15.83 27.51
N ASN A 195 0.55 15.19 27.39
CA ASN A 195 1.32 15.15 26.15
C ASN A 195 1.06 13.83 25.39
N ASP A 196 0.31 13.86 24.30
CA ASP A 196 0.14 12.69 23.44
C ASP A 196 1.40 12.47 22.58
N LEU A 197 2.17 11.42 22.89
CA LEU A 197 3.30 10.97 22.09
C LEU A 197 2.96 9.78 21.19
N ILE A 198 1.74 9.25 21.21
CA ILE A 198 1.28 8.13 20.38
C ILE A 198 0.87 8.65 19.00
N LEU A 199 -0.18 9.46 18.92
CA LEU A 199 -0.67 10.07 17.68
C LEU A 199 -0.21 11.52 17.50
N ARG A 200 0.42 12.13 18.52
CA ARG A 200 0.94 13.50 18.49
C ARG A 200 -0.11 14.53 18.12
N GLU A 201 -1.30 14.35 18.71
CA GLU A 201 -2.47 15.21 18.49
C GLU A 201 -2.98 15.22 17.04
N ALA A 202 -2.59 14.23 16.24
CA ALA A 202 -3.05 14.10 14.86
C ALA A 202 -4.57 14.10 14.77
N LYS A 203 -5.11 14.86 13.82
CA LYS A 203 -6.57 14.95 13.58
C LYS A 203 -7.06 13.87 12.60
N THR A 204 -6.14 13.19 11.95
CA THR A 204 -6.44 12.10 11.00
C THR A 204 -5.43 10.98 11.18
N LEU A 205 -5.93 9.76 11.27
CA LEU A 205 -5.13 8.54 11.27
C LEU A 205 -5.51 7.70 10.06
N LEU A 206 -4.54 7.35 9.24
CA LEU A 206 -4.70 6.41 8.13
C LEU A 206 -4.09 5.06 8.50
N LEU A 207 -4.94 4.06 8.70
CA LEU A 207 -4.51 2.68 8.91
C LEU A 207 -4.42 1.96 7.56
N ILE A 208 -3.26 1.37 7.30
CA ILE A 208 -3.01 0.55 6.11
C ILE A 208 -2.94 -0.91 6.58
N HIS A 209 -3.79 -1.74 6.04
CA HIS A 209 -3.89 -3.13 6.49
C HIS A 209 -4.09 -4.11 5.34
N THR A 210 -3.75 -5.37 5.59
CA THR A 210 -3.86 -6.47 4.64
C THR A 210 -4.40 -7.71 5.35
N PRO A 211 -5.01 -8.67 4.65
CA PRO A 211 -5.39 -9.94 5.25
C PRO A 211 -4.19 -10.64 5.90
N TYR A 212 -4.38 -11.24 7.07
CA TYR A 212 -3.32 -11.95 7.80
C TYR A 212 -2.66 -13.05 6.94
N ALA A 213 -3.44 -13.71 6.09
CA ALA A 213 -2.95 -14.77 5.20
C ALA A 213 -2.09 -14.25 4.02
N ASN A 214 -2.03 -12.93 3.78
CA ASN A 214 -1.19 -12.37 2.73
C ASN A 214 0.28 -12.32 3.20
N ARG A 215 1.07 -13.30 2.77
CA ARG A 215 2.51 -13.39 3.09
C ARG A 215 3.36 -12.19 2.63
N PHE A 216 2.88 -11.42 1.67
CA PHE A 216 3.52 -10.19 1.18
C PHE A 216 2.85 -8.92 1.72
N GLY A 217 1.84 -9.06 2.58
CA GLY A 217 1.01 -7.96 3.04
C GLY A 217 1.81 -6.81 3.65
N ALA A 218 2.81 -7.09 4.47
CA ALA A 218 3.67 -6.05 5.05
C ALA A 218 4.48 -5.29 3.98
N ALA A 219 5.01 -5.98 2.96
CA ALA A 219 5.74 -5.35 1.87
C ALA A 219 4.81 -4.48 1.02
N ASP A 220 3.64 -5.01 0.63
CA ASP A 220 2.64 -4.30 -0.15
C ASP A 220 2.13 -3.05 0.59
N ALA A 221 1.86 -3.16 1.91
CA ALA A 221 1.44 -2.04 2.76
C ALA A 221 2.52 -0.96 2.88
N ASN A 222 3.81 -1.34 2.98
CA ASN A 222 4.91 -0.38 3.01
C ASN A 222 5.07 0.38 1.68
N LEU A 223 4.86 -0.27 0.54
CA LEU A 223 4.85 0.41 -0.76
C LEU A 223 3.68 1.40 -0.86
N ALA A 224 2.50 1.02 -0.39
CA ALA A 224 1.35 1.90 -0.33
C ALA A 224 1.60 3.09 0.61
N TYR A 225 2.16 2.86 1.81
CA TYR A 225 2.58 3.91 2.73
C TYR A 225 3.56 4.88 2.07
N GLN A 226 4.59 4.37 1.37
CA GLN A 226 5.58 5.23 0.73
C GLN A 226 4.95 6.14 -0.31
N ASN A 227 4.10 5.61 -1.20
CA ASN A 227 3.39 6.43 -2.19
C ASN A 227 2.49 7.47 -1.52
N GLY A 228 1.69 7.07 -0.52
CA GLY A 228 0.82 7.98 0.22
C GLY A 228 1.60 9.06 0.95
N SER A 229 2.75 8.73 1.57
CA SER A 229 3.57 9.71 2.30
C SER A 229 4.23 10.74 1.37
N LEU A 230 4.62 10.36 0.15
CA LEU A 230 5.12 11.31 -0.84
C LEU A 230 4.01 12.24 -1.34
N MET A 231 2.81 11.71 -1.55
CA MET A 231 1.66 12.54 -1.92
C MET A 231 1.30 13.51 -0.79
N ALA A 232 1.28 13.05 0.46
CA ALA A 232 1.02 13.91 1.62
C ALA A 232 2.03 15.07 1.71
N GLU A 233 3.32 14.78 1.56
CA GLU A 233 4.38 15.80 1.51
C GLU A 233 4.14 16.82 0.39
N SER A 234 3.77 16.36 -0.82
CA SER A 234 3.51 17.26 -1.95
C SER A 234 2.29 18.17 -1.75
N LEU A 235 1.35 17.74 -0.90
CA LEU A 235 0.15 18.51 -0.53
C LEU A 235 0.37 19.40 0.69
N GLY A 236 1.56 19.36 1.31
CA GLY A 236 1.84 20.06 2.57
C GLY A 236 1.06 19.50 3.77
N VAL A 237 0.70 18.21 3.70
CA VAL A 237 -0.03 17.46 4.73
C VAL A 237 0.88 16.35 5.23
N SER A 238 1.62 16.59 6.31
CA SER A 238 2.59 15.60 6.83
C SER A 238 2.73 15.71 8.34
#